data_b0645a33c4f628a6ccecdd3fef2cc50c
#
_entry.id   b0645a33c4f628a6ccecdd3fef2cc50c
#
_cell.length_a   1.000
_cell.length_b   1.000
_cell.length_c   1.000
_cell.angle_alpha   90.00
_cell.angle_beta   90.00
_cell.angle_gamma   90.00
#
_symmetry.space_group_name_H-M   'P 1'
#
loop_
_entity.id
_entity.type
_entity.pdbx_description
1 polymer ?
#
loop_
_entity_poly.entity_id
_entity_poly.type
_entity_poly.pdbx_seq_one_letter_code
_entity_poly.pdbx_strand_id
1 'polypeptide(L)'
;MTYRLHPQAADEHKRQIAYYENEQQGLGQRYHADFKYAAALACKMPQRPRIIYLPDIRGVRFKLFHFTLIYREVSGVVQVLAVAHHRRQPGYWLDRS
;
A
#
# COMPACT_ATOMS: atom_id res chain seq x y z
N MET A 1 4.68 2.92 -15.20
CA MET A 1 4.37 4.04 -14.30
C MET A 1 5.12 3.83 -12.99
N THR A 2 5.54 4.90 -12.35
CA THR A 2 6.25 4.82 -11.07
C THR A 2 5.30 5.06 -9.91
N TYR A 3 5.77 4.78 -8.71
CA TYR A 3 4.99 5.06 -7.51
C TYR A 3 5.81 5.84 -6.48
N ARG A 4 5.11 6.50 -5.58
CA ARG A 4 5.71 7.11 -4.40
C ARG A 4 4.73 6.99 -3.24
N LEU A 5 5.25 6.99 -2.02
CA LEU A 5 4.42 6.88 -0.83
C LEU A 5 4.20 8.27 -0.22
N HIS A 6 2.98 8.52 0.21
CA HIS A 6 2.70 9.65 1.08
C HIS A 6 3.63 9.54 2.32
N PRO A 7 4.16 10.65 2.85
CA PRO A 7 5.11 10.57 3.98
C PRO A 7 4.62 9.75 5.16
N GLN A 8 3.34 9.87 5.52
CA GLN A 8 2.78 9.07 6.60
C GLN A 8 2.72 7.59 6.26
N ALA A 9 2.42 7.27 4.99
CA ALA A 9 2.42 5.89 4.52
C ALA A 9 3.83 5.31 4.54
N ALA A 10 4.83 6.11 4.16
CA ALA A 10 6.22 5.67 4.18
C ALA A 10 6.67 5.33 5.60
N ASP A 11 6.33 6.17 6.57
CA ASP A 11 6.68 5.93 7.97
C ASP A 11 6.00 4.66 8.51
N GLU A 12 4.73 4.50 8.21
CA GLU A 12 3.98 3.31 8.64
C GLU A 12 4.57 2.05 8.03
N HIS A 13 4.95 2.12 6.76
CA HIS A 13 5.53 1.00 6.05
C HIS A 13 6.86 0.57 6.67
N LYS A 14 7.73 1.54 6.99
CA LYS A 14 9.00 1.25 7.64
C LYS A 14 8.81 0.62 9.00
N ARG A 15 7.87 1.14 9.79
CA ARG A 15 7.58 0.58 11.12
C ARG A 15 7.04 -0.84 11.02
N GLN A 16 6.23 -1.11 10.00
CA GLN A 16 5.66 -2.43 9.80
C GLN A 16 6.74 -3.45 9.42
N ILE A 17 7.68 -3.06 8.57
CA ILE A 17 8.82 -3.92 8.22
C ILE A 17 9.61 -4.28 9.46
N ALA A 18 9.93 -3.28 10.29
CA ALA A 18 10.70 -3.47 11.52
C ALA A 18 9.94 -4.36 12.51
N TYR A 19 8.64 -4.17 12.63
CA TYR A 19 7.82 -4.99 13.51
C TYR A 19 7.88 -6.47 13.12
N TYR A 20 7.71 -6.76 11.84
CA TYR A 20 7.75 -8.16 11.38
C TYR A 20 9.15 -8.74 11.52
N GLU A 21 10.19 -7.96 11.25
CA GLU A 21 11.56 -8.46 11.37
C GLU A 21 11.90 -8.79 12.82
N ASN A 22 11.39 -8.02 13.77
CA ASN A 22 11.56 -8.30 15.19
C ASN A 22 10.78 -9.53 15.64
N GLU A 23 9.66 -9.82 14.98
CA GLU A 23 8.88 -11.02 15.31
C GLU A 23 9.56 -12.29 14.83
N GLN A 24 10.17 -12.25 13.64
CA GLN A 24 10.85 -13.39 13.06
C GLN A 24 11.85 -12.90 12.02
N GLN A 25 13.09 -13.39 12.09
CA GLN A 25 14.11 -13.02 11.13
C GLN A 25 13.65 -13.35 9.69
N GLY A 26 13.78 -12.38 8.79
CA GLY A 26 13.37 -12.51 7.39
C GLY A 26 11.91 -12.22 7.12
N LEU A 27 11.08 -12.10 8.16
CA LEU A 27 9.65 -11.84 7.95
C LEU A 27 9.40 -10.44 7.42
N GLY A 28 10.18 -9.46 7.89
CA GLY A 28 10.08 -8.09 7.38
C GLY A 28 10.39 -8.01 5.91
N GLN A 29 11.39 -8.76 5.44
CA GLN A 29 11.73 -8.80 4.02
C GLN A 29 10.63 -9.44 3.19
N ARG A 30 9.97 -10.48 3.71
CA ARG A 30 8.84 -11.11 3.01
C ARG A 30 7.65 -10.17 2.91
N TYR A 31 7.37 -9.44 3.98
CA TYR A 31 6.34 -8.41 3.94
C TYR A 31 6.66 -7.34 2.90
N HIS A 32 7.90 -6.86 2.88
CA HIS A 32 8.32 -5.84 1.92
C HIS A 32 8.24 -6.34 0.48
N ALA A 33 8.58 -7.61 0.23
CA ALA A 33 8.45 -8.20 -1.09
C ALA A 33 6.99 -8.26 -1.54
N ASP A 34 6.08 -8.55 -0.61
CA ASP A 34 4.65 -8.59 -0.90
C ASP A 34 4.13 -7.18 -1.22
N PHE A 35 4.63 -6.17 -0.51
CA PHE A 35 4.37 -4.77 -0.85
C PHE A 35 4.83 -4.44 -2.27
N LYS A 36 6.05 -4.82 -2.63
CA LYS A 36 6.57 -4.55 -3.97
C LYS A 36 5.74 -5.21 -5.05
N TYR A 37 5.23 -6.41 -4.78
CA TYR A 37 4.36 -7.11 -5.71
C TYR A 37 3.08 -6.29 -5.95
N ALA A 38 2.43 -5.82 -4.88
CA ALA A 38 1.22 -5.01 -4.99
C ALA A 38 1.49 -3.68 -5.70
N ALA A 39 2.61 -3.04 -5.38
CA ALA A 39 2.98 -1.77 -6.01
C ALA A 39 3.24 -1.96 -7.51
N ALA A 40 3.87 -3.07 -7.89
CA ALA A 40 4.12 -3.38 -9.31
C ALA A 40 2.82 -3.57 -10.08
N LEU A 41 1.84 -4.25 -9.47
CA LEU A 41 0.52 -4.41 -10.10
C LEU A 41 -0.17 -3.06 -10.29
N ALA A 42 -0.13 -2.20 -9.27
CA ALA A 42 -0.73 -0.87 -9.37
C ALA A 42 -0.09 -0.05 -10.47
N CYS A 43 1.23 -0.11 -10.59
CA CYS A 43 1.97 0.65 -11.62
C CYS A 43 1.72 0.11 -13.02
N LYS A 44 1.57 -1.22 -13.15
CA LYS A 44 1.35 -1.86 -14.45
C LYS A 44 -0.04 -1.57 -15.00
N MET A 45 -1.06 -1.61 -14.13
CA MET A 45 -2.45 -1.42 -14.53
C MET A 45 -3.18 -0.56 -13.49
N PRO A 46 -2.87 0.74 -13.44
CA PRO A 46 -3.35 1.59 -12.32
C PRO A 46 -4.86 1.77 -12.27
N GLN A 47 -5.56 1.52 -13.38
CA GLN A 47 -7.01 1.69 -13.42
C GLN A 47 -7.78 0.37 -13.38
N ARG A 48 -7.07 -0.77 -13.29
CA ARG A 48 -7.72 -2.07 -13.27
C ARG A 48 -8.35 -2.42 -11.92
N PRO A 49 -7.68 -2.20 -10.78
CA PRO A 49 -8.32 -2.45 -9.50
C PRO A 49 -9.54 -1.55 -9.33
N ARG A 50 -10.59 -2.08 -8.71
CA ARG A 50 -11.80 -1.29 -8.56
C ARG A 50 -11.60 -0.13 -7.60
N ILE A 51 -12.41 0.90 -7.78
CA ILE A 51 -12.43 2.06 -6.89
C ILE A 51 -13.05 1.64 -5.56
N ILE A 52 -12.33 1.91 -4.47
CA ILE A 52 -12.83 1.61 -3.12
C ILE A 52 -13.35 2.85 -2.41
N TYR A 53 -12.90 4.05 -2.85
CA TYR A 53 -13.42 5.34 -2.39
C TYR A 53 -13.48 6.29 -3.58
N LEU A 54 -14.66 6.88 -3.78
CA LEU A 54 -14.84 7.85 -4.85
C LEU A 54 -14.01 9.11 -4.59
N PRO A 55 -13.52 9.77 -5.62
CA PRO A 55 -13.76 9.46 -7.05
C PRO A 55 -12.77 8.43 -7.61
N ASP A 56 -11.58 8.27 -7.04
CA ASP A 56 -10.50 7.60 -7.75
C ASP A 56 -9.53 6.80 -6.86
N ILE A 57 -9.88 6.55 -5.62
CA ILE A 57 -9.02 5.80 -4.70
C ILE A 57 -9.26 4.31 -4.91
N ARG A 58 -8.17 3.58 -5.18
CA ARG A 58 -8.19 2.17 -5.50
C ARG A 58 -7.34 1.37 -4.52
N GLY A 59 -7.52 0.06 -4.52
CA GLY A 59 -6.76 -0.82 -3.63
C GLY A 59 -6.30 -2.09 -4.32
N VAL A 60 -5.08 -2.51 -3.98
CA VAL A 60 -4.52 -3.80 -4.41
C VAL A 60 -4.20 -4.60 -3.16
N ARG A 61 -4.80 -5.78 -3.04
CA ARG A 61 -4.54 -6.65 -1.89
C ARG A 61 -3.17 -7.28 -2.04
N PHE A 62 -2.46 -7.41 -0.92
CA PHE A 62 -1.22 -8.17 -0.85
C PHE A 62 -1.53 -9.64 -1.12
N LYS A 63 -0.52 -10.38 -1.62
CA LYS A 63 -0.67 -11.78 -1.97
C LYS A 63 -0.69 -12.68 -0.73
N LEU A 64 0.18 -12.41 0.24
CA LEU A 64 0.38 -13.28 1.40
C LEU A 64 -0.04 -12.63 2.71
N PHE A 65 0.28 -11.36 2.91
CA PHE A 65 -0.03 -10.64 4.14
C PHE A 65 -1.39 -9.98 4.05
N HIS A 66 -2.05 -9.79 5.19
CA HIS A 66 -3.42 -9.25 5.25
C HIS A 66 -3.42 -7.73 5.18
N PHE A 67 -2.90 -7.20 4.09
CA PHE A 67 -2.81 -5.76 3.83
C PHE A 67 -3.37 -5.44 2.46
N THR A 68 -3.76 -4.16 2.30
CA THR A 68 -4.16 -3.61 1.01
C THR A 68 -3.36 -2.34 0.76
N LEU A 69 -2.78 -2.24 -0.43
CA LEU A 69 -2.11 -1.03 -0.88
C LEU A 69 -3.17 -0.08 -1.40
N ILE A 70 -3.33 1.05 -0.74
CA ILE A 70 -4.33 2.07 -1.08
C ILE A 70 -3.64 3.18 -1.85
N TYR A 71 -4.15 3.49 -3.04
CA TYR A 71 -3.48 4.46 -3.89
C TYR A 71 -4.46 5.22 -4.77
N ARG A 72 -3.97 6.31 -5.34
CA ARG A 72 -4.62 7.02 -6.44
C ARG A 72 -3.57 7.39 -7.48
N GLU A 73 -4.00 7.59 -8.70
CA GLU A 73 -3.11 8.05 -9.76
C GLU A 73 -3.16 9.57 -9.81
N VAL A 74 -1.98 10.22 -9.73
CA VAL A 74 -1.87 11.67 -9.78
C VAL A 74 -0.78 12.02 -10.78
N SER A 75 -1.16 12.65 -11.88
CA SER A 75 -0.21 13.13 -12.90
C SER A 75 0.75 12.04 -13.36
N GLY A 76 0.23 10.85 -13.63
CA GLY A 76 1.03 9.74 -14.14
C GLY A 76 1.86 9.02 -13.08
N VAL A 77 1.61 9.27 -11.80
CA VAL A 77 2.30 8.61 -10.70
C VAL A 77 1.28 7.92 -9.80
N VAL A 78 1.59 6.70 -9.39
CA VAL A 78 0.79 5.99 -8.39
C VAL A 78 1.18 6.54 -7.01
N GLN A 79 0.29 7.32 -6.41
CA GLN A 79 0.51 7.85 -5.06
C GLN A 79 -0.07 6.90 -4.04
N VAL A 80 0.80 6.25 -3.26
CA VAL A 80 0.38 5.32 -2.21
C VAL A 80 -0.03 6.13 -0.99
N LEU A 81 -1.31 6.06 -0.63
CA LEU A 81 -1.86 6.79 0.51
C LEU A 81 -1.70 6.01 1.81
N ALA A 82 -1.73 4.68 1.74
CA ALA A 82 -1.61 3.83 2.91
C ALA A 82 -1.30 2.40 2.50
N VAL A 83 -0.70 1.67 3.45
CA VAL A 83 -0.58 0.22 3.38
C VAL A 83 -1.41 -0.28 4.56
N ALA A 84 -2.67 -0.59 4.31
CA ALA A 84 -3.67 -0.76 5.35
C ALA A 84 -3.85 -2.21 5.74
N HIS A 85 -3.62 -2.52 7.02
CA HIS A 85 -3.96 -3.82 7.57
C HIS A 85 -5.49 -4.00 7.55
N HIS A 86 -5.95 -5.20 7.24
CA HIS A 86 -7.38 -5.47 7.06
C HIS A 86 -8.20 -5.24 8.33
N ARG A 87 -7.57 -5.23 9.50
CA ARG A 87 -8.26 -4.97 10.78
C ARG A 87 -8.29 -3.50 11.14
N ARG A 88 -7.58 -2.65 10.40
CA ARG A 88 -7.54 -1.22 10.69
C ARG A 88 -8.84 -0.56 10.24
N GLN A 89 -9.27 0.49 10.97
CA GLN A 89 -10.48 1.23 10.63
C GLN A 89 -10.37 1.77 9.20
N PRO A 90 -11.38 1.52 8.34
CA PRO A 90 -11.35 2.03 6.97
C PRO A 90 -11.35 3.54 6.92
N GLY A 91 -10.66 4.10 5.91
CA GLY A 91 -10.73 5.52 5.63
C GLY A 91 -9.78 6.41 6.42
N TYR A 92 -8.93 5.85 7.28
CA TYR A 92 -8.01 6.67 8.07
C TYR A 92 -7.00 7.44 7.20
N TRP A 93 -6.87 7.06 5.94
CA TRP A 93 -5.95 7.69 4.98
C TRP A 93 -6.59 8.82 4.17
N LEU A 94 -7.90 9.08 4.35
CA LEU A 94 -8.63 9.98 3.44
C LEU A 94 -8.09 11.41 3.42
N ASP A 95 -7.51 11.86 4.52
CA ASP A 95 -6.94 13.20 4.60
C ASP A 95 -5.53 13.28 4.02
N ARG A 96 -5.00 12.18 3.48
CA ARG A 96 -3.66 12.14 2.89
C ARG A 96 -3.67 12.44 1.39
N SER A 97 -4.81 12.51 0.79
CA SER A 97 -4.90 12.71 -0.67
C SER A 97 -4.89 14.19 -1.09
#